data_53179013fdea8acaff877eb7316952b8
#
_entry.id   53179013fdea8acaff877eb7316952b8
#
_cell.length_a   1.000
_cell.length_b   1.000
_cell.length_c   1.000
_cell.angle_alpha   90.00
_cell.angle_beta   90.00
_cell.angle_gamma   90.00
#
_symmetry.space_group_name_H-M   'P 1'
#
loop_
_entity.id
_entity.type
_entity.pdbx_description
1 polymer ?
#
loop_
_entity_poly.entity_id
_entity_poly.type
_entity_poly.pdbx_seq_one_letter_code
_entity_poly.pdbx_strand_id
1 'polypeptide(L)'
;GIDFEFPKEFDYSVSVDEAISDLPVLENGEIQMKGEYTVPFEQASPYAQFMRQKSKAPTQNIVSRNKDYVVERYKYIGQGENWSSIPDHLMGNYADKKRCHSGIYKRLIGSKPSVVISNYRKSMLIHPHQDRGLSVREAARLQSFPDDFIFEGPVSYVQQQIGNAVPPLLAKAVMKKILTYK
;
A
#
# COMPACT_ATOMS: atom_id res chain seq x y z
N GLY A 1 16.63 15.64 31.33
CA GLY A 1 16.11 15.11 30.04
C GLY A 1 15.12 16.10 29.47
N ILE A 2 14.96 16.12 28.15
CA ILE A 2 13.94 16.92 27.48
C ILE A 2 12.65 16.12 27.51
N ASP A 3 11.55 16.70 27.99
CA ASP A 3 10.22 16.11 27.90
C ASP A 3 9.72 16.29 26.45
N PHE A 4 9.78 15.22 25.66
CA PHE A 4 9.46 15.26 24.24
C PHE A 4 7.96 15.05 24.00
N GLU A 5 7.31 16.06 23.46
CA GLU A 5 5.95 15.97 22.99
C GLU A 5 5.90 15.60 21.50
N PHE A 6 5.09 14.60 21.12
CA PHE A 6 4.87 14.26 19.71
C PHE A 6 4.24 15.43 18.93
N PRO A 7 4.48 15.55 17.63
CA PRO A 7 3.81 16.55 16.81
C PRO A 7 2.29 16.33 16.86
N LYS A 8 1.53 17.44 16.78
CA LYS A 8 0.07 17.38 16.69
C LYS A 8 -0.35 16.59 15.44
N GLU A 9 -1.39 15.79 15.56
CA GLU A 9 -1.99 15.08 14.42
C GLU A 9 -2.49 16.05 13.36
N PHE A 10 -2.50 15.60 12.11
CA PHE A 10 -3.10 16.36 11.02
C PHE A 10 -4.63 16.37 11.17
N ASP A 11 -5.27 17.46 10.78
CA ASP A 11 -6.73 17.62 10.82
C ASP A 11 -7.45 16.86 9.68
N TYR A 12 -6.71 16.12 8.87
CA TYR A 12 -7.22 15.33 7.75
C TYR A 12 -6.56 13.95 7.70
N SER A 13 -7.28 13.00 7.12
CA SER A 13 -6.77 11.67 6.80
C SER A 13 -6.83 11.43 5.29
N VAL A 14 -5.90 10.65 4.77
CA VAL A 14 -5.85 10.27 3.35
C VAL A 14 -6.42 8.86 3.20
N SER A 15 -7.43 8.71 2.36
CA SER A 15 -7.99 7.41 2.01
C SER A 15 -7.08 6.65 1.05
N VAL A 16 -7.29 5.32 0.95
CA VAL A 16 -6.56 4.49 -0.02
C VAL A 16 -6.80 4.98 -1.45
N ASP A 17 -8.05 5.30 -1.80
CA ASP A 17 -8.39 5.80 -3.14
C ASP A 17 -7.70 7.13 -3.44
N GLU A 18 -7.68 8.08 -2.51
CA GLU A 18 -6.93 9.33 -2.69
C GLU A 18 -5.43 9.10 -2.89
N ALA A 19 -4.89 8.03 -2.32
CA ALA A 19 -3.47 7.73 -2.43
C ALA A 19 -3.09 7.04 -3.74
N ILE A 20 -3.94 6.16 -4.32
CA ILE A 20 -3.51 5.25 -5.39
C ILE A 20 -4.40 5.23 -6.64
N SER A 21 -5.58 5.88 -6.65
CA SER A 21 -6.53 5.76 -7.78
C SER A 21 -6.04 6.38 -9.10
N ASP A 22 -5.05 7.26 -9.05
CA ASP A 22 -4.42 7.87 -10.22
C ASP A 22 -3.27 7.04 -10.81
N LEU A 23 -2.90 5.92 -10.15
CA LEU A 23 -1.87 5.00 -10.63
C LEU A 23 -2.43 4.05 -11.70
N PRO A 24 -1.57 3.42 -12.54
CA PRO A 24 -2.01 2.50 -13.58
C PRO A 24 -2.86 1.36 -13.05
N VAL A 25 -3.88 0.97 -13.79
CA VAL A 25 -4.61 -0.28 -13.59
C VAL A 25 -3.70 -1.43 -14.02
N LEU A 26 -3.50 -2.40 -13.15
CA LEU A 26 -2.56 -3.51 -13.35
C LEU A 26 -3.25 -4.85 -13.16
N GLU A 27 -2.70 -5.88 -13.81
CA GLU A 27 -3.13 -7.26 -13.60
C GLU A 27 -2.21 -8.03 -12.64
N ASN A 28 -2.65 -9.23 -12.24
CA ASN A 28 -1.85 -10.11 -11.38
C ASN A 28 -0.53 -10.53 -12.06
N GLY A 29 0.58 -10.13 -11.47
CA GLY A 29 1.92 -10.41 -11.99
C GLY A 29 2.40 -9.44 -13.08
N GLU A 30 1.67 -8.36 -13.32
CA GLU A 30 2.08 -7.34 -14.29
C GLU A 30 3.26 -6.52 -13.79
N ILE A 31 4.15 -6.17 -14.73
CA ILE A 31 5.35 -5.36 -14.48
C ILE A 31 5.38 -4.21 -15.47
N GLN A 32 5.14 -3.01 -14.98
CA GLN A 32 5.33 -1.77 -15.72
C GLN A 32 6.39 -0.93 -15.00
N MET A 33 7.63 -0.97 -15.48
CA MET A 33 8.71 -0.17 -14.88
C MET A 33 8.46 1.33 -15.00
N LYS A 34 7.70 1.76 -16.01
CA LYS A 34 7.21 3.12 -16.21
C LYS A 34 5.79 3.02 -16.79
N GLY A 35 4.83 3.58 -16.09
CA GLY A 35 3.42 3.63 -16.50
C GLY A 35 2.97 5.05 -16.86
N GLU A 36 1.67 5.21 -17.01
CA GLU A 36 1.00 6.49 -17.18
C GLU A 36 0.02 6.71 -16.02
N TYR A 37 -0.13 7.96 -15.59
CA TYR A 37 -1.18 8.30 -14.63
C TYR A 37 -2.54 8.24 -15.32
N THR A 38 -3.55 7.70 -14.60
CA THR A 38 -4.90 7.51 -15.17
C THR A 38 -5.69 8.81 -15.27
N VAL A 39 -5.25 9.86 -14.57
CA VAL A 39 -5.88 11.19 -14.60
C VAL A 39 -4.84 12.29 -14.72
N PRO A 40 -5.17 13.46 -15.34
CA PRO A 40 -4.33 14.64 -15.34
C PRO A 40 -3.94 15.07 -13.92
N PHE A 41 -2.84 15.82 -13.80
CA PHE A 41 -2.33 16.27 -12.49
C PHE A 41 -3.38 17.01 -11.68
N GLU A 42 -4.11 17.92 -12.31
CA GLU A 42 -5.09 18.80 -11.68
C GLU A 42 -6.35 18.07 -11.20
N GLN A 43 -6.60 16.88 -11.73
CA GLN A 43 -7.74 16.03 -11.36
C GLN A 43 -7.39 14.98 -10.29
N ALA A 44 -6.10 14.80 -10.01
CA ALA A 44 -5.66 13.88 -8.95
C ALA A 44 -6.00 14.47 -7.57
N SER A 45 -6.11 13.61 -6.56
CA SER A 45 -6.28 14.04 -5.18
C SER A 45 -5.13 14.96 -4.73
N PRO A 46 -5.31 15.85 -3.75
CA PRO A 46 -4.23 16.68 -3.23
C PRO A 46 -3.03 15.86 -2.76
N TYR A 47 -3.27 14.67 -2.20
CA TYR A 47 -2.20 13.76 -1.81
C TYR A 47 -1.46 13.19 -3.03
N ALA A 48 -2.18 12.71 -4.04
CA ALA A 48 -1.56 12.20 -5.26
C ALA A 48 -0.78 13.30 -6.00
N GLN A 49 -1.31 14.53 -6.08
CA GLN A 49 -0.57 15.68 -6.62
C GLN A 49 0.74 15.91 -5.87
N PHE A 50 0.72 15.88 -4.54
CA PHE A 50 1.92 16.01 -3.72
C PHE A 50 2.94 14.90 -4.00
N MET A 51 2.52 13.64 -4.16
CA MET A 51 3.39 12.52 -4.48
C MET A 51 4.00 12.61 -5.88
N ARG A 52 3.28 13.22 -6.84
CA ARG A 52 3.68 13.35 -8.25
C ARG A 52 4.56 14.56 -8.54
N GLN A 53 4.73 15.51 -7.62
CA GLN A 53 5.34 16.84 -7.87
C GLN A 53 6.63 16.81 -8.70
N LYS A 54 7.46 15.78 -8.51
CA LYS A 54 8.75 15.63 -9.20
C LYS A 54 8.77 14.50 -10.24
N SER A 55 7.63 13.89 -10.51
CA SER A 55 7.54 12.74 -11.40
C SER A 55 6.57 12.98 -12.54
N LYS A 56 7.02 12.73 -13.76
CA LYS A 56 6.18 12.83 -14.97
C LYS A 56 5.39 11.54 -15.23
N ALA A 57 5.77 10.44 -14.61
CA ALA A 57 5.17 9.13 -14.79
C ALA A 57 5.41 8.25 -13.56
N PRO A 58 4.45 7.42 -13.15
CA PRO A 58 4.66 6.46 -12.07
C PRO A 58 5.62 5.37 -12.52
N THR A 59 6.56 5.02 -11.64
CA THR A 59 7.56 3.99 -11.90
C THR A 59 7.39 2.81 -10.94
N GLN A 60 7.99 1.68 -11.27
CA GLN A 60 7.96 0.48 -10.44
C GLN A 60 6.53 0.00 -10.12
N ASN A 61 5.65 0.06 -11.11
CA ASN A 61 4.29 -0.49 -11.02
C ASN A 61 4.37 -2.01 -11.19
N ILE A 62 4.80 -2.69 -10.13
CA ILE A 62 5.14 -4.12 -10.15
C ILE A 62 4.20 -4.85 -9.21
N VAL A 63 3.37 -5.73 -9.74
CA VAL A 63 2.51 -6.65 -8.98
C VAL A 63 3.17 -8.01 -8.91
N SER A 64 3.34 -8.55 -7.70
CA SER A 64 3.82 -9.92 -7.54
C SER A 64 2.79 -10.91 -8.10
N ARG A 65 3.24 -11.85 -8.92
CA ARG A 65 2.37 -12.88 -9.47
C ARG A 65 1.93 -13.85 -8.38
N ASN A 66 0.64 -13.92 -8.17
CA ASN A 66 -0.01 -14.93 -7.34
C ASN A 66 -0.50 -16.08 -8.20
N LYS A 67 -0.55 -17.29 -7.63
CA LYS A 67 -1.13 -18.46 -8.29
C LYS A 67 -2.64 -18.30 -8.45
N ASP A 68 -3.23 -18.93 -9.47
CA ASP A 68 -4.65 -18.77 -9.81
C ASP A 68 -5.59 -19.08 -8.64
N TYR A 69 -5.29 -20.09 -7.83
CA TYR A 69 -6.09 -20.39 -6.64
C TYR A 69 -6.04 -19.29 -5.56
N VAL A 70 -4.98 -18.46 -5.53
CA VAL A 70 -4.88 -17.30 -4.63
C VAL A 70 -5.74 -16.17 -5.16
N VAL A 71 -5.69 -15.91 -6.48
CA VAL A 71 -6.54 -14.91 -7.14
C VAL A 71 -8.02 -15.28 -7.00
N GLU A 72 -8.35 -16.57 -7.13
CA GLU A 72 -9.72 -17.04 -6.91
C GLU A 72 -10.23 -16.71 -5.50
N ARG A 73 -9.38 -16.86 -4.48
CA ARG A 73 -9.74 -16.47 -3.09
C ARG A 73 -10.06 -15.00 -2.95
N TYR A 74 -9.37 -14.14 -3.69
CA TYR A 74 -9.58 -12.69 -3.62
C TYR A 74 -11.01 -12.31 -3.97
N LYS A 75 -11.67 -13.02 -4.90
CA LYS A 75 -13.05 -12.74 -5.34
C LYS A 75 -14.09 -12.86 -4.23
N TYR A 76 -13.79 -13.62 -3.18
CA TYR A 76 -14.69 -13.83 -2.04
C TYR A 76 -14.48 -12.82 -0.91
N ILE A 77 -13.51 -11.92 -1.04
CA ILE A 77 -13.13 -11.01 0.03
C ILE A 77 -13.58 -9.60 -0.35
N GLY A 78 -14.61 -9.09 0.31
CA GLY A 78 -15.07 -7.71 0.15
C GLY A 78 -14.13 -6.68 0.81
N GLN A 79 -14.33 -5.39 0.51
CA GLN A 79 -13.56 -4.33 1.13
C GLN A 79 -13.69 -4.38 2.67
N GLY A 80 -12.55 -4.34 3.35
CA GLY A 80 -12.50 -4.45 4.80
C GLY A 80 -12.57 -5.87 5.35
N GLU A 81 -12.84 -6.86 4.51
CA GLU A 81 -12.84 -8.27 4.89
C GLU A 81 -11.45 -8.90 4.80
N ASN A 82 -11.35 -10.15 5.19
CA ASN A 82 -10.11 -10.92 5.22
C ASN A 82 -10.36 -12.40 4.88
N TRP A 83 -9.37 -13.25 5.14
CA TRP A 83 -9.42 -14.69 4.88
C TRP A 83 -10.69 -15.40 5.39
N SER A 84 -11.38 -14.87 6.41
CA SER A 84 -12.56 -15.51 6.99
C SER A 84 -13.77 -15.54 6.04
N SER A 85 -13.76 -14.68 5.00
CA SER A 85 -14.78 -14.67 3.95
C SER A 85 -14.53 -15.72 2.86
N ILE A 86 -13.36 -16.40 2.87
CA ILE A 86 -13.03 -17.42 1.87
C ILE A 86 -13.74 -18.73 2.19
N PRO A 87 -14.47 -19.32 1.24
CA PRO A 87 -15.11 -20.63 1.42
C PRO A 87 -14.12 -21.71 1.83
N ASP A 88 -14.56 -22.63 2.68
CA ASP A 88 -13.72 -23.67 3.26
C ASP A 88 -13.01 -24.55 2.24
N HIS A 89 -13.69 -24.90 1.14
CA HIS A 89 -13.10 -25.73 0.09
C HIS A 89 -11.90 -25.06 -0.62
N LEU A 90 -11.81 -23.74 -0.62
CA LEU A 90 -10.68 -22.99 -1.16
C LEU A 90 -9.52 -22.85 -0.16
N MET A 91 -9.73 -23.17 1.11
CA MET A 91 -8.73 -23.03 2.19
C MET A 91 -8.10 -24.38 2.58
N GLY A 92 -8.27 -25.45 1.79
CA GLY A 92 -7.81 -26.80 2.11
C GLY A 92 -6.30 -26.98 2.29
N ASN A 93 -5.49 -26.04 1.83
CA ASN A 93 -4.04 -26.04 2.06
C ASN A 93 -3.60 -25.34 3.38
N TYR A 94 -4.53 -24.83 4.19
CA TYR A 94 -4.26 -24.30 5.52
C TYR A 94 -4.54 -25.38 6.57
N ALA A 95 -3.49 -25.84 7.24
CA ALA A 95 -3.58 -26.92 8.24
C ALA A 95 -4.42 -26.52 9.46
N ASP A 96 -4.39 -25.25 9.84
CA ASP A 96 -5.17 -24.74 10.98
C ASP A 96 -5.62 -23.29 10.69
N LYS A 97 -6.90 -23.16 10.33
CA LYS A 97 -7.52 -21.84 10.07
C LYS A 97 -7.58 -20.95 11.30
N LYS A 98 -7.67 -21.52 12.50
CA LYS A 98 -7.76 -20.78 13.77
C LYS A 98 -6.47 -20.00 14.07
N ARG A 99 -5.34 -20.36 13.44
CA ARG A 99 -4.05 -19.66 13.56
C ARG A 99 -3.85 -18.55 12.54
N CYS A 100 -4.80 -18.32 11.63
CA CYS A 100 -4.70 -17.24 10.67
C CYS A 100 -4.93 -15.90 11.35
N HIS A 101 -3.98 -14.98 11.24
CA HIS A 101 -4.14 -13.61 11.72
C HIS A 101 -5.17 -12.86 10.88
N SER A 102 -5.93 -11.97 11.49
CA SER A 102 -6.95 -11.13 10.81
C SER A 102 -6.38 -10.24 9.69
N GLY A 103 -5.07 -10.01 9.70
CA GLY A 103 -4.38 -9.25 8.65
C GLY A 103 -4.01 -10.05 7.39
N ILE A 104 -4.26 -11.38 7.34
CA ILE A 104 -3.99 -12.20 6.16
C ILE A 104 -5.16 -12.07 5.18
N TYR A 105 -4.84 -11.95 3.88
CA TYR A 105 -5.85 -11.73 2.84
C TYR A 105 -6.76 -10.52 3.15
N LYS A 106 -6.17 -9.43 3.65
CA LYS A 106 -6.93 -8.22 3.98
C LYS A 106 -7.15 -7.36 2.74
N ARG A 107 -8.40 -7.20 2.29
CA ARG A 107 -8.74 -6.24 1.25
C ARG A 107 -8.85 -4.85 1.87
N LEU A 108 -8.16 -3.89 1.29
CA LEU A 108 -8.23 -2.50 1.71
C LEU A 108 -9.63 -1.92 1.45
N ILE A 109 -9.98 -0.88 2.21
CA ILE A 109 -11.20 -0.10 2.00
C ILE A 109 -10.80 1.17 1.27
N GLY A 110 -11.29 1.36 0.04
CA GLY A 110 -10.91 2.50 -0.79
C GLY A 110 -11.15 3.84 -0.12
N SER A 111 -12.32 4.01 0.50
CA SER A 111 -12.76 5.26 1.15
C SER A 111 -12.18 5.51 2.56
N LYS A 112 -11.30 4.63 3.06
CA LYS A 112 -10.69 4.78 4.40
C LYS A 112 -9.17 4.83 4.32
N PRO A 113 -8.50 5.35 5.37
CA PRO A 113 -7.05 5.23 5.50
C PRO A 113 -6.60 3.77 5.44
N SER A 114 -5.39 3.55 4.90
CA SER A 114 -4.80 2.22 4.83
C SER A 114 -4.53 1.66 6.22
N VAL A 115 -4.61 0.34 6.33
CA VAL A 115 -3.97 -0.37 7.44
C VAL A 115 -2.46 -0.21 7.35
N VAL A 116 -1.75 -0.53 8.44
CA VAL A 116 -0.28 -0.50 8.46
C VAL A 116 0.29 -1.38 7.35
N ILE A 117 1.13 -0.78 6.49
CA ILE A 117 1.85 -1.49 5.44
C ILE A 117 3.10 -2.11 6.07
N SER A 118 2.97 -3.32 6.57
CA SER A 118 4.10 -4.11 7.08
C SER A 118 4.63 -5.04 5.96
N ASN A 119 4.81 -6.31 6.21
CA ASN A 119 5.17 -7.29 5.18
C ASN A 119 3.95 -7.60 4.28
N TYR A 120 3.53 -6.63 3.46
CA TYR A 120 2.29 -6.68 2.69
C TYR A 120 2.22 -7.84 1.68
N ARG A 121 3.37 -8.35 1.24
CA ARG A 121 3.44 -9.56 0.41
C ARG A 121 3.01 -10.80 1.19
N LYS A 122 3.51 -10.98 2.40
CA LYS A 122 3.17 -12.15 3.24
C LYS A 122 1.77 -12.05 3.82
N SER A 123 1.34 -10.86 4.20
CA SER A 123 -0.02 -10.61 4.67
C SER A 123 -1.03 -10.57 3.54
N MET A 124 -0.57 -10.58 2.26
CA MET A 124 -1.44 -10.58 1.09
C MET A 124 -2.47 -9.45 1.15
N LEU A 125 -2.00 -8.21 1.30
CA LEU A 125 -2.87 -7.05 1.22
C LEU A 125 -3.43 -6.96 -0.20
N ILE A 126 -4.77 -6.89 -0.29
CA ILE A 126 -5.50 -6.92 -1.55
C ILE A 126 -5.89 -5.49 -1.93
N HIS A 127 -5.73 -5.16 -3.21
CA HIS A 127 -6.19 -3.88 -3.77
C HIS A 127 -7.69 -3.69 -3.53
N PRO A 128 -8.18 -2.47 -3.19
CA PRO A 128 -9.58 -2.26 -2.84
C PRO A 128 -10.56 -2.66 -3.93
N HIS A 129 -10.21 -2.45 -5.21
CA HIS A 129 -11.11 -2.62 -6.35
C HIS A 129 -10.70 -3.72 -7.34
N GLN A 130 -9.56 -4.40 -7.12
CA GLN A 130 -9.03 -5.40 -8.05
C GLN A 130 -8.65 -6.69 -7.31
N ASP A 131 -8.77 -7.84 -7.98
CA ASP A 131 -8.47 -9.15 -7.38
C ASP A 131 -6.97 -9.50 -7.50
N ARG A 132 -6.14 -8.62 -6.94
CA ARG A 132 -4.69 -8.76 -6.89
C ARG A 132 -4.09 -8.15 -5.63
N GLY A 133 -2.86 -8.47 -5.34
CA GLY A 133 -2.08 -7.77 -4.32
C GLY A 133 -1.72 -6.33 -4.75
N LEU A 134 -1.23 -5.55 -3.81
CA LEU A 134 -0.71 -4.21 -4.09
C LEU A 134 0.54 -4.28 -4.95
N SER A 135 0.68 -3.34 -5.88
CA SER A 135 1.95 -3.09 -6.57
C SER A 135 2.98 -2.43 -5.65
N VAL A 136 4.24 -2.45 -6.06
CA VAL A 136 5.33 -1.75 -5.35
C VAL A 136 5.02 -0.27 -5.22
N ARG A 137 4.58 0.40 -6.31
CA ARG A 137 4.28 1.84 -6.27
C ARG A 137 3.07 2.17 -5.41
N GLU A 138 2.01 1.37 -5.45
CA GLU A 138 0.85 1.56 -4.58
C GLU A 138 1.22 1.46 -3.09
N ALA A 139 1.96 0.40 -2.71
CA ALA A 139 2.42 0.24 -1.33
C ALA A 139 3.36 1.38 -0.90
N ALA A 140 4.25 1.84 -1.78
CA ALA A 140 5.13 2.99 -1.54
C ALA A 140 4.32 4.28 -1.31
N ARG A 141 3.28 4.54 -2.12
CA ARG A 141 2.37 5.68 -1.96
C ARG A 141 1.65 5.65 -0.62
N LEU A 142 1.13 4.49 -0.22
CA LEU A 142 0.47 4.30 1.09
C LEU A 142 1.44 4.52 2.26
N GLN A 143 2.73 4.29 2.05
CA GLN A 143 3.81 4.62 3.00
C GLN A 143 4.37 6.04 2.83
N SER A 144 3.70 6.89 2.05
CA SER A 144 4.10 8.28 1.77
C SER A 144 5.46 8.48 1.07
N PHE A 145 5.94 7.49 0.32
CA PHE A 145 7.08 7.71 -0.58
C PHE A 145 6.63 8.45 -1.84
N PRO A 146 7.31 9.53 -2.24
CA PRO A 146 6.98 10.23 -3.49
C PRO A 146 7.34 9.39 -4.71
N ASP A 147 6.75 9.69 -5.88
CA ASP A 147 6.87 8.88 -7.08
C ASP A 147 8.26 8.94 -7.73
N ASP A 148 9.03 9.96 -7.45
CA ASP A 148 10.42 10.07 -7.87
C ASP A 148 11.38 9.22 -7.02
N PHE A 149 10.92 8.66 -5.91
CA PHE A 149 11.73 7.75 -5.11
C PHE A 149 11.81 6.37 -5.79
N ILE A 150 13.03 5.93 -6.08
CA ILE A 150 13.31 4.64 -6.72
C ILE A 150 13.88 3.68 -5.67
N PHE A 151 13.28 2.52 -5.56
CA PHE A 151 13.79 1.42 -4.76
C PHE A 151 14.75 0.56 -5.57
N GLU A 152 15.80 0.06 -4.95
CA GLU A 152 16.78 -0.80 -5.62
C GLU A 152 16.75 -2.21 -5.04
N GLY A 153 17.00 -3.18 -5.92
CA GLY A 153 17.10 -4.59 -5.57
C GLY A 153 15.95 -5.46 -6.09
N PRO A 154 15.99 -6.76 -5.80
CA PRO A 154 14.92 -7.69 -6.17
C PRO A 154 13.58 -7.30 -5.54
N VAL A 155 12.47 -7.55 -6.23
CA VAL A 155 11.11 -7.15 -5.81
C VAL A 155 10.78 -7.54 -4.37
N SER A 156 11.20 -8.74 -3.93
CA SER A 156 10.97 -9.19 -2.54
C SER A 156 11.68 -8.33 -1.49
N TYR A 157 12.87 -7.82 -1.82
CA TYR A 157 13.61 -6.90 -0.94
C TYR A 157 13.00 -5.50 -0.97
N VAL A 158 12.57 -5.03 -2.13
CA VAL A 158 11.85 -3.75 -2.27
C VAL A 158 10.57 -3.76 -1.43
N GLN A 159 9.79 -4.84 -1.50
CA GLN A 159 8.59 -5.02 -0.67
C GLN A 159 8.91 -5.00 0.83
N GLN A 160 10.04 -5.58 1.23
CA GLN A 160 10.50 -5.54 2.61
C GLN A 160 10.99 -4.15 3.02
N GLN A 161 11.70 -3.45 2.15
CA GLN A 161 12.13 -2.06 2.39
C GLN A 161 10.92 -1.17 2.66
N ILE A 162 9.89 -1.24 1.82
CA ILE A 162 8.65 -0.46 2.00
C ILE A 162 7.97 -0.82 3.33
N GLY A 163 7.83 -2.11 3.63
CA GLY A 163 7.16 -2.57 4.85
C GLY A 163 7.90 -2.22 6.15
N ASN A 164 9.23 -2.11 6.09
CA ASN A 164 10.06 -1.77 7.26
C ASN A 164 10.31 -0.26 7.39
N ALA A 165 9.94 0.53 6.39
CA ALA A 165 10.22 1.97 6.39
C ALA A 165 9.36 2.73 7.40
N VAL A 166 9.93 3.74 8.00
CA VAL A 166 9.15 4.82 8.63
C VAL A 166 8.61 5.71 7.50
N PRO A 167 7.30 5.95 7.42
CA PRO A 167 6.74 6.80 6.37
C PRO A 167 7.42 8.17 6.30
N PRO A 168 7.92 8.63 5.14
CA PRO A 168 8.64 9.89 5.01
C PRO A 168 7.93 11.12 5.58
N LEU A 169 6.60 11.19 5.44
CA LEU A 169 5.84 12.30 6.02
C LEU A 169 5.80 12.25 7.56
N LEU A 170 5.71 11.05 8.16
CA LEU A 170 5.80 10.88 9.60
C LEU A 170 7.20 11.25 10.11
N ALA A 171 8.25 10.74 9.47
CA ALA A 171 9.62 11.07 9.80
C ALA A 171 9.86 12.59 9.75
N LYS A 172 9.38 13.24 8.69
CA LYS A 172 9.47 14.71 8.54
C LYS A 172 8.77 15.47 9.66
N ALA A 173 7.57 15.02 10.08
CA ALA A 173 6.81 15.65 11.16
C ALA A 173 7.57 15.55 12.50
N VAL A 174 8.05 14.34 12.83
CA VAL A 174 8.81 14.08 14.06
C VAL A 174 10.13 14.89 14.08
N MET A 175 10.90 14.86 12.97
CA MET A 175 12.16 15.59 12.89
C MET A 175 11.96 17.11 13.00
N LYS A 176 10.90 17.66 12.38
CA LYS A 176 10.56 19.08 12.55
C LYS A 176 10.29 19.41 14.02
N LYS A 177 9.54 18.55 14.73
CA LYS A 177 9.28 18.76 16.18
C LYS A 177 10.56 18.71 16.99
N ILE A 178 11.46 17.74 16.76
CA ILE A 178 12.76 17.65 17.44
C ILE A 178 13.56 18.95 17.28
N LEU A 179 13.55 19.55 16.09
CA LEU A 179 14.29 20.78 15.82
C LEU A 179 13.75 21.99 16.60
N THR A 180 12.54 21.92 17.16
CA THR A 180 12.01 23.02 18.02
C THR A 180 12.57 23.02 19.44
N TYR A 181 13.27 21.96 19.84
CA TYR A 181 13.90 21.84 21.17
C TYR A 181 15.38 22.26 21.19
N LYS A 182 15.86 22.96 20.17
CA LYS A 182 17.21 23.47 20.10
C LYS A 182 17.33 24.83 20.76
#